data_7f80c283c057f6ff8118d805784ff0bb
#
_entry.id   7f80c283c057f6ff8118d805784ff0bb
#
_cell.length_a   1.000
_cell.length_b   1.000
_cell.length_c   1.000
_cell.angle_alpha   90.00
_cell.angle_beta   90.00
_cell.angle_gamma   90.00
#
_symmetry.space_group_name_H-M   'P 1'
#
loop_
_entity.id
_entity.type
_entity.pdbx_description
1 polymer ?
#
loop_
_entity_poly.entity_id
_entity_poly.type
_entity_poly.pdbx_seq_one_letter_code
_entity_poly.pdbx_strand_id
1 'polypeptide(L)'
;MLNKLWGAMIVIGIAVAAFQGKIGNVGTAAIDSSKEAVMLCITRLGVMSMWTGIMNVAKKAGLIDAMTRALRPVLRFLFPDIPREHEANEYIAANIIANVLGLGWAATPYGLKAMAALRECQKENGETGNVASTDMCTFLIINISSLQLIPVNIIAYRSQYGSVSPTSILGMGLVATLFSTAAGVLFSVIARKCTKRREGGKV
;
A
#
# COMPACT_ATOMS: atom_id res chain seq x y z
N MET A 1 5.31 0.75 19.69
CA MET A 1 5.59 -0.70 19.75
C MET A 1 6.75 -1.11 18.84
N LEU A 2 6.78 -0.68 17.58
CA LEU A 2 7.81 -1.03 16.59
C LEU A 2 9.23 -0.66 17.03
N ASN A 3 9.44 0.54 17.58
CA ASN A 3 10.77 0.98 18.09
C ASN A 3 11.32 0.05 19.18
N LYS A 4 10.45 -0.46 20.07
CA LYS A 4 10.88 -1.39 21.12
C LYS A 4 11.29 -2.74 20.53
N LEU A 5 10.60 -3.20 19.49
CA LEU A 5 10.93 -4.44 18.77
C LEU A 5 12.30 -4.31 18.10
N TRP A 6 12.54 -3.22 17.35
CA TRP A 6 13.84 -2.97 16.71
C TRP A 6 14.98 -2.84 17.73
N GLY A 7 14.74 -2.11 18.83
CA GLY A 7 15.72 -2.01 19.90
C GLY A 7 16.04 -3.37 20.53
N ALA A 8 15.02 -4.17 20.80
CA ALA A 8 15.20 -5.51 21.34
C ALA A 8 16.01 -6.43 20.39
N MET A 9 15.73 -6.41 19.10
CA MET A 9 16.48 -7.19 18.09
C MET A 9 17.95 -6.79 18.06
N ILE A 10 18.27 -5.51 18.11
CA ILE A 10 19.65 -5.00 18.14
C ILE A 10 20.36 -5.48 19.42
N VAL A 11 19.73 -5.31 20.59
CA VAL A 11 20.31 -5.72 21.88
C VAL A 11 20.54 -7.24 21.91
N ILE A 12 19.59 -8.05 21.45
CA ILE A 12 19.72 -9.51 21.37
C ILE A 12 20.87 -9.88 20.44
N GLY A 13 20.97 -9.22 19.26
CA GLY A 13 22.05 -9.48 18.31
C GLY A 13 23.44 -9.20 18.90
N ILE A 14 23.61 -8.08 19.63
CA ILE A 14 24.85 -7.73 20.31
C ILE A 14 25.16 -8.74 21.43
N ALA A 15 24.18 -9.13 22.24
CA ALA A 15 24.35 -10.10 23.30
C ALA A 15 24.81 -11.46 22.75
N VAL A 16 24.15 -11.96 21.69
CA VAL A 16 24.53 -13.23 21.04
C VAL A 16 25.97 -13.15 20.48
N ALA A 17 26.33 -12.03 19.84
CA ALA A 17 27.69 -11.84 19.34
C ALA A 17 28.74 -11.83 20.47
N ALA A 18 28.41 -11.25 21.62
CA ALA A 18 29.26 -11.26 22.81
C ALA A 18 29.46 -12.68 23.36
N PHE A 19 28.39 -13.47 23.48
CA PHE A 19 28.47 -14.85 23.92
C PHE A 19 29.27 -15.75 22.96
N GLN A 20 29.23 -15.46 21.66
CA GLN A 20 30.00 -16.19 20.64
C GLN A 20 31.47 -15.71 20.48
N GLY A 21 31.89 -14.70 21.25
CA GLY A 21 33.21 -14.09 21.10
C GLY A 21 33.43 -13.30 19.80
N LYS A 22 32.35 -12.95 19.10
CA LYS A 22 32.36 -12.26 17.80
C LYS A 22 32.00 -10.77 17.89
N ILE A 23 32.27 -10.14 19.03
CA ILE A 23 31.88 -8.75 19.27
C ILE A 23 32.50 -7.75 18.27
N GLY A 24 33.73 -8.06 17.78
CA GLY A 24 34.40 -7.27 16.73
C GLY A 24 33.60 -7.21 15.41
N ASN A 25 32.85 -8.27 15.11
CA ASN A 25 32.03 -8.33 13.89
C ASN A 25 30.83 -7.40 13.96
N VAL A 26 30.37 -7.01 15.16
CA VAL A 26 29.26 -6.08 15.33
C VAL A 26 29.58 -4.71 14.76
N GLY A 27 30.81 -4.21 15.02
CA GLY A 27 31.27 -2.94 14.46
C GLY A 27 31.37 -2.97 12.94
N THR A 28 31.95 -4.03 12.38
CA THR A 28 32.05 -4.23 10.92
C THR A 28 30.64 -4.33 10.29
N ALA A 29 29.75 -5.14 10.88
CA ALA A 29 28.38 -5.28 10.41
C ALA A 29 27.59 -3.95 10.44
N ALA A 30 27.80 -3.11 11.45
CA ALA A 30 27.18 -1.80 11.54
C ALA A 30 27.63 -0.88 10.39
N ILE A 31 28.93 -0.87 10.07
CA ILE A 31 29.51 -0.07 8.97
C ILE A 31 29.00 -0.60 7.63
N ASP A 32 29.02 -1.90 7.41
CA ASP A 32 28.58 -2.51 6.15
C ASP A 32 27.08 -2.33 5.94
N SER A 33 26.26 -2.49 6.99
CA SER A 33 24.83 -2.18 6.93
C SER A 33 24.55 -0.71 6.63
N SER A 34 25.39 0.20 7.12
CA SER A 34 25.26 1.64 6.81
C SER A 34 25.56 1.93 5.35
N LYS A 35 26.62 1.32 4.77
CA LYS A 35 26.92 1.42 3.33
C LYS A 35 25.80 0.85 2.48
N GLU A 36 25.28 -0.34 2.86
CA GLU A 36 24.17 -0.99 2.18
C GLU A 36 22.92 -0.10 2.20
N ALA A 37 22.58 0.51 3.36
CA ALA A 37 21.46 1.42 3.49
C ALA A 37 21.57 2.64 2.54
N VAL A 38 22.76 3.24 2.40
CA VAL A 38 23.01 4.35 1.47
C VAL A 38 22.83 3.90 0.02
N MET A 39 23.40 2.75 -0.36
CA MET A 39 23.24 2.19 -1.70
C MET A 39 21.78 1.87 -2.02
N LEU A 40 21.04 1.32 -1.07
CA LEU A 40 19.59 1.09 -1.19
C LEU A 40 18.82 2.40 -1.40
N CYS A 41 19.16 3.46 -0.68
CA CYS A 41 18.54 4.77 -0.86
C CYS A 41 18.77 5.33 -2.26
N ILE A 42 20.03 5.28 -2.76
CA ILE A 42 20.39 5.76 -4.11
C ILE A 42 19.65 4.96 -5.18
N THR A 43 19.68 3.63 -5.08
CA THR A 43 18.99 2.74 -6.03
C THR A 43 17.48 3.01 -6.05
N ARG A 44 16.86 3.15 -4.88
CA ARG A 44 15.44 3.50 -4.76
C ARG A 44 15.11 4.85 -5.36
N LEU A 45 15.93 5.87 -5.09
CA LEU A 45 15.76 7.20 -5.69
C LEU A 45 15.76 7.12 -7.22
N GLY A 46 16.70 6.38 -7.81
CA GLY A 46 16.78 6.17 -9.26
C GLY A 46 15.53 5.51 -9.83
N VAL A 47 15.12 4.39 -9.24
CA VAL A 47 13.90 3.66 -9.66
C VAL A 47 12.65 4.52 -9.50
N MET A 48 12.52 5.23 -8.37
CA MET A 48 11.37 6.11 -8.12
C MET A 48 11.32 7.29 -9.09
N SER A 49 12.46 7.91 -9.38
CA SER A 49 12.56 9.02 -10.34
C SER A 49 12.15 8.58 -11.74
N MET A 50 12.64 7.44 -12.20
CA MET A 50 12.26 6.83 -13.48
C MET A 50 10.74 6.60 -13.55
N TRP A 51 10.17 5.93 -12.54
CA TRP A 51 8.73 5.63 -12.50
C TRP A 51 7.88 6.90 -12.39
N THR A 52 8.30 7.88 -11.59
CA THR A 52 7.62 9.18 -11.51
C THR A 52 7.60 9.87 -12.88
N GLY A 53 8.70 9.80 -13.62
CA GLY A 53 8.79 10.29 -14.99
C GLY A 53 7.78 9.60 -15.92
N ILE A 54 7.77 8.26 -15.91
CA ILE A 54 6.82 7.45 -16.70
C ILE A 54 5.37 7.79 -16.34
N MET A 55 5.05 7.92 -15.04
CA MET A 55 3.71 8.29 -14.59
C MET A 55 3.29 9.69 -15.02
N ASN A 56 4.21 10.65 -15.03
CA ASN A 56 3.92 11.98 -15.54
C ASN A 56 3.59 11.96 -17.05
N VAL A 57 4.31 11.14 -17.82
CA VAL A 57 4.01 10.91 -19.24
C VAL A 57 2.63 10.25 -19.38
N ALA A 58 2.34 9.20 -18.61
CA ALA A 58 1.05 8.51 -18.62
C ALA A 58 -0.13 9.44 -18.25
N LYS A 59 0.09 10.33 -17.26
CA LYS A 59 -0.89 11.35 -16.86
C LYS A 59 -1.14 12.34 -18.00
N LYS A 60 -0.09 12.88 -18.61
CA LYS A 60 -0.21 13.81 -19.75
C LYS A 60 -0.86 13.16 -20.99
N ALA A 61 -0.66 11.86 -21.16
CA ALA A 61 -1.29 11.07 -22.22
C ALA A 61 -2.78 10.74 -21.94
N GLY A 62 -3.34 11.17 -20.80
CA GLY A 62 -4.73 10.87 -20.41
C GLY A 62 -4.99 9.43 -19.97
N LEU A 63 -3.94 8.61 -19.79
CA LEU A 63 -4.08 7.22 -19.37
C LEU A 63 -4.68 7.12 -17.97
N ILE A 64 -4.26 7.98 -17.06
CA ILE A 64 -4.78 8.02 -15.68
C ILE A 64 -6.27 8.34 -15.67
N ASP A 65 -6.70 9.30 -16.49
CA ASP A 65 -8.13 9.66 -16.60
C ASP A 65 -8.94 8.52 -17.20
N ALA A 66 -8.40 7.80 -18.20
CA ALA A 66 -9.04 6.62 -18.77
C ALA A 66 -9.18 5.50 -17.72
N MET A 67 -8.13 5.22 -16.94
CA MET A 67 -8.16 4.24 -15.86
C MET A 67 -9.14 4.65 -14.75
N THR A 68 -9.19 5.91 -14.38
CA THR A 68 -10.15 6.43 -13.38
C THR A 68 -11.59 6.24 -13.87
N ARG A 69 -11.86 6.52 -15.15
CA ARG A 69 -13.19 6.25 -15.74
C ARG A 69 -13.54 4.76 -15.71
N ALA A 70 -12.60 3.90 -16.06
CA ALA A 70 -12.80 2.44 -16.02
C ALA A 70 -13.03 1.91 -14.59
N LEU A 71 -12.42 2.54 -13.58
CA LEU A 71 -12.60 2.17 -12.17
C LEU A 71 -13.91 2.67 -11.56
N ARG A 72 -14.57 3.67 -12.14
CA ARG A 72 -15.83 4.23 -11.60
C ARG A 72 -16.89 3.17 -11.25
N PRO A 73 -17.20 2.18 -12.09
CA PRO A 73 -18.19 1.16 -11.72
C PRO A 73 -17.75 0.32 -10.52
N VAL A 74 -16.45 0.01 -10.42
CA VAL A 74 -15.89 -0.74 -9.29
C VAL A 74 -15.96 0.10 -8.01
N LEU A 75 -15.62 1.39 -8.08
CA LEU A 75 -15.69 2.31 -6.95
C LEU A 75 -17.13 2.45 -6.44
N ARG A 76 -18.11 2.57 -7.33
CA ARG A 76 -19.52 2.64 -6.95
C ARG A 76 -20.03 1.37 -6.26
N PHE A 77 -19.52 0.22 -6.67
CA PHE A 77 -19.85 -1.04 -6.01
C PHE A 77 -19.21 -1.15 -4.63
N LEU A 78 -17.96 -0.71 -4.49
CA LEU A 78 -17.19 -0.80 -3.25
C LEU A 78 -17.55 0.30 -2.24
N PHE A 79 -17.88 1.50 -2.73
CA PHE A 79 -18.13 2.72 -1.95
C PHE A 79 -19.47 3.36 -2.32
N PRO A 80 -20.60 2.68 -2.11
CA PRO A 80 -21.91 3.20 -2.51
C PRO A 80 -22.39 4.38 -1.68
N ASP A 81 -21.83 4.59 -0.48
CA ASP A 81 -22.25 5.63 0.45
C ASP A 81 -21.52 6.96 0.20
N ILE A 82 -20.53 6.99 -0.73
CA ILE A 82 -19.82 8.21 -1.14
C ILE A 82 -20.58 8.90 -2.28
N PRO A 83 -20.90 10.23 -2.18
CA PRO A 83 -21.50 10.99 -3.26
C PRO A 83 -20.65 10.94 -4.54
N ARG A 84 -21.30 10.94 -5.71
CA ARG A 84 -20.64 10.74 -7.01
C ARG A 84 -19.57 11.77 -7.34
N GLU A 85 -19.78 13.02 -6.91
CA GLU A 85 -18.91 14.16 -7.20
C GLU A 85 -17.93 14.46 -6.06
N HIS A 86 -17.97 13.66 -4.98
CA HIS A 86 -17.09 13.87 -3.84
C HIS A 86 -15.63 13.52 -4.21
N GLU A 87 -14.69 14.39 -3.82
CA GLU A 87 -13.26 14.26 -4.14
C GLU A 87 -12.60 12.96 -3.63
N ALA A 88 -13.18 12.31 -2.61
CA ALA A 88 -12.74 11.01 -2.12
C ALA A 88 -12.64 9.97 -3.25
N ASN A 89 -13.58 10.01 -4.23
CA ASN A 89 -13.57 9.08 -5.36
C ASN A 89 -12.31 9.24 -6.22
N GLU A 90 -11.83 10.46 -6.42
CA GLU A 90 -10.61 10.74 -7.20
C GLU A 90 -9.37 10.26 -6.46
N TYR A 91 -9.27 10.55 -5.16
CA TYR A 91 -8.13 10.12 -4.36
C TYR A 91 -8.06 8.60 -4.18
N ILE A 92 -9.21 7.94 -4.00
CA ILE A 92 -9.30 6.47 -3.95
C ILE A 92 -8.88 5.88 -5.30
N ALA A 93 -9.40 6.41 -6.41
CA ALA A 93 -9.01 5.95 -7.74
C ALA A 93 -7.51 6.11 -7.99
N ALA A 94 -6.96 7.29 -7.69
CA ALA A 94 -5.53 7.55 -7.86
C ALA A 94 -4.65 6.62 -7.01
N ASN A 95 -5.07 6.34 -5.77
CA ASN A 95 -4.38 5.40 -4.89
C ASN A 95 -4.41 3.97 -5.46
N ILE A 96 -5.58 3.48 -5.90
CA ILE A 96 -5.73 2.15 -6.51
C ILE A 96 -4.88 2.05 -7.77
N ILE A 97 -4.93 3.05 -8.65
CA ILE A 97 -4.14 3.07 -9.89
C ILE A 97 -2.64 3.01 -9.57
N ALA A 98 -2.18 3.81 -8.62
CA ALA A 98 -0.77 3.80 -8.21
C ALA A 98 -0.35 2.43 -7.67
N ASN A 99 -1.18 1.79 -6.85
CA ASN A 99 -0.92 0.44 -6.33
C ASN A 99 -0.91 -0.61 -7.45
N VAL A 100 -1.90 -0.61 -8.34
CA VAL A 100 -1.98 -1.52 -9.49
C VAL A 100 -0.74 -1.41 -10.37
N LEU A 101 -0.23 -0.20 -10.58
CA LEU A 101 1.00 0.06 -11.33
C LEU A 101 2.29 -0.23 -10.55
N GLY A 102 2.18 -0.71 -9.30
CA GLY A 102 3.32 -1.06 -8.46
C GLY A 102 4.06 0.13 -7.84
N LEU A 103 3.43 1.30 -7.84
CA LEU A 103 3.99 2.56 -7.34
C LEU A 103 3.62 2.82 -5.88
N GLY A 104 3.84 1.85 -5.00
CA GLY A 104 3.42 1.91 -3.59
C GLY A 104 3.76 3.22 -2.88
N TRP A 105 4.92 3.82 -3.19
CA TRP A 105 5.32 5.11 -2.63
C TRP A 105 4.48 6.29 -3.14
N ALA A 106 4.09 6.28 -4.42
CA ALA A 106 3.20 7.28 -4.98
C ALA A 106 1.75 7.09 -4.52
N ALA A 107 1.36 5.87 -4.15
CA ALA A 107 0.05 5.57 -3.59
C ALA A 107 -0.16 6.19 -2.20
N THR A 108 0.89 6.29 -1.37
CA THR A 108 0.79 6.76 0.02
C THR A 108 0.19 8.18 0.14
N PRO A 109 0.65 9.21 -0.59
CA PRO A 109 0.05 10.55 -0.51
C PRO A 109 -1.43 10.56 -0.91
N TYR A 110 -1.81 9.79 -1.94
CA TYR A 110 -3.20 9.67 -2.36
C TYR A 110 -4.03 8.92 -1.33
N GLY A 111 -3.47 7.88 -0.70
CA GLY A 111 -4.13 7.15 0.39
C GLY A 111 -4.43 8.04 1.60
N LEU A 112 -3.49 8.90 2.00
CA LEU A 112 -3.70 9.85 3.09
C LEU A 112 -4.79 10.88 2.75
N LYS A 113 -4.79 11.41 1.52
CA LYS A 113 -5.84 12.33 1.04
C LYS A 113 -7.20 11.64 0.96
N ALA A 114 -7.24 10.39 0.47
CA ALA A 114 -8.47 9.60 0.45
C ALA A 114 -9.05 9.40 1.84
N MET A 115 -8.22 9.06 2.84
CA MET A 115 -8.67 8.91 4.23
C MET A 115 -9.17 10.22 4.83
N ALA A 116 -8.52 11.36 4.53
CA ALA A 116 -8.97 12.68 4.97
C ALA A 116 -10.33 13.02 4.36
N ALA A 117 -10.49 12.87 3.04
CA ALA A 117 -11.74 13.13 2.34
C ALA A 117 -12.87 12.18 2.77
N LEU A 118 -12.58 10.90 3.04
CA LEU A 118 -13.54 9.95 3.62
C LEU A 118 -14.01 10.39 5.01
N ARG A 119 -13.10 10.95 5.80
CA ARG A 119 -13.46 11.50 7.13
C ARG A 119 -14.37 12.72 7.02
N GLU A 120 -14.16 13.58 6.04
CA GLU A 120 -15.03 14.72 5.76
C GLU A 120 -16.40 14.26 5.32
N CYS A 121 -16.47 13.32 4.36
CA CYS A 121 -17.71 12.71 3.91
C CYS A 121 -18.50 12.06 5.08
N GLN A 122 -17.80 11.40 6.01
CA GLN A 122 -18.41 10.83 7.21
C GLN A 122 -19.06 11.92 8.10
N LYS A 123 -18.39 13.07 8.27
CA LYS A 123 -18.92 14.19 9.05
C LYS A 123 -20.14 14.84 8.37
N GLU A 124 -20.09 14.99 7.04
CA GLU A 124 -21.21 15.52 6.24
C GLU A 124 -22.45 14.64 6.35
N ASN A 125 -22.27 13.32 6.46
CA ASN A 125 -23.33 12.35 6.69
C ASN A 125 -23.85 12.33 8.15
N GLY A 126 -23.37 13.24 9.02
CA GLY A 126 -23.81 13.37 10.42
C GLY A 126 -23.15 12.40 11.40
N GLU A 127 -22.18 11.60 10.96
CA GLU A 127 -21.48 10.64 11.79
C GLU A 127 -20.25 11.29 12.47
N THR A 128 -20.46 11.95 13.62
CA THR A 128 -19.40 12.70 14.32
C THR A 128 -18.55 11.86 15.30
N GLY A 129 -18.77 10.55 15.39
CA GLY A 129 -18.04 9.64 16.27
C GLY A 129 -16.55 9.46 15.91
N ASN A 130 -15.76 8.94 16.86
CA ASN A 130 -14.35 8.56 16.64
C ASN A 130 -14.17 7.18 15.97
N VAL A 131 -15.25 6.58 15.51
CA VAL A 131 -15.25 5.28 14.85
C VAL A 131 -15.07 5.49 13.36
N ALA A 132 -14.22 4.69 12.72
CA ALA A 132 -14.03 4.72 11.27
C ALA A 132 -15.30 4.26 10.55
N SER A 133 -15.68 4.95 9.47
CA SER A 133 -16.81 4.55 8.64
C SER A 133 -16.55 3.23 7.93
N THR A 134 -17.62 2.57 7.46
CA THR A 134 -17.51 1.35 6.66
C THR A 134 -16.68 1.57 5.39
N ASP A 135 -16.76 2.76 4.79
CA ASP A 135 -15.97 3.10 3.60
C ASP A 135 -14.49 3.26 3.92
N MET A 136 -14.13 3.87 5.05
CA MET A 136 -12.74 3.94 5.51
C MET A 136 -12.16 2.54 5.75
N CYS A 137 -12.92 1.64 6.39
CA CYS A 137 -12.51 0.26 6.60
C CYS A 137 -12.36 -0.51 5.28
N THR A 138 -13.29 -0.35 4.35
CA THR A 138 -13.26 -0.95 3.01
C THR A 138 -12.02 -0.48 2.24
N PHE A 139 -11.73 0.83 2.27
CA PHE A 139 -10.55 1.39 1.62
C PHE A 139 -9.25 0.81 2.18
N LEU A 140 -9.13 0.70 3.51
CA LEU A 140 -7.96 0.11 4.15
C LEU A 140 -7.77 -1.37 3.77
N ILE A 141 -8.84 -2.17 3.77
CA ILE A 141 -8.79 -3.59 3.40
C ILE A 141 -8.30 -3.76 1.96
N ILE A 142 -8.85 -2.97 1.02
CA ILE A 142 -8.45 -3.01 -0.39
C ILE A 142 -6.99 -2.57 -0.56
N ASN A 143 -6.60 -1.51 0.14
CA ASN A 143 -5.23 -0.99 0.07
C ASN A 143 -4.20 -2.00 0.63
N ILE A 144 -4.53 -2.71 1.70
CA ILE A 144 -3.69 -3.76 2.30
C ILE A 144 -3.62 -5.00 1.39
N SER A 145 -4.71 -5.35 0.69
CA SER A 145 -4.74 -6.50 -0.23
C SER A 145 -3.81 -6.33 -1.44
N SER A 146 -3.42 -5.09 -1.74
CA SER A 146 -2.34 -4.68 -2.65
C SER A 146 -2.33 -5.38 -4.02
N LEU A 147 -3.35 -5.15 -4.84
CA LEU A 147 -3.31 -5.61 -6.23
C LEU A 147 -2.19 -4.87 -6.98
N GLN A 148 -1.15 -5.60 -7.38
CA GLN A 148 -0.01 -5.08 -8.13
C GLN A 148 0.16 -5.87 -9.42
N LEU A 149 0.16 -5.17 -10.56
CA LEU A 149 0.53 -5.76 -11.84
C LEU A 149 2.03 -5.99 -11.94
N ILE A 150 2.80 -5.02 -11.46
CA ILE A 150 4.26 -5.07 -11.49
C ILE A 150 4.80 -4.78 -10.09
N PRO A 151 5.32 -5.79 -9.38
CA PRO A 151 5.93 -5.59 -8.06
C PRO A 151 7.35 -4.99 -8.19
N VAL A 152 7.41 -3.72 -8.60
CA VAL A 152 8.66 -3.01 -8.95
C VAL A 152 9.72 -3.10 -7.86
N ASN A 153 9.32 -2.92 -6.60
CA ASN A 153 10.24 -2.98 -5.47
C ASN A 153 10.87 -4.37 -5.33
N ILE A 154 10.09 -5.45 -5.47
CA ILE A 154 10.59 -6.83 -5.35
C ILE A 154 11.54 -7.14 -6.51
N ILE A 155 11.20 -6.71 -7.73
CA ILE A 155 12.05 -6.90 -8.90
C ILE A 155 13.38 -6.16 -8.71
N ALA A 156 13.35 -4.92 -8.23
CA ALA A 156 14.54 -4.12 -7.95
C ALA A 156 15.44 -4.80 -6.91
N TYR A 157 14.89 -5.29 -5.80
CA TYR A 157 15.65 -6.04 -4.80
C TYR A 157 16.24 -7.32 -5.38
N ARG A 158 15.46 -8.13 -6.09
CA ARG A 158 15.95 -9.36 -6.72
C ARG A 158 17.09 -9.09 -7.68
N SER A 159 17.01 -8.01 -8.47
CA SER A 159 18.07 -7.57 -9.36
C SER A 159 19.33 -7.17 -8.58
N GLN A 160 19.17 -6.41 -7.50
CA GLN A 160 20.28 -5.93 -6.68
C GLN A 160 21.03 -7.07 -5.99
N TYR A 161 20.31 -8.10 -5.53
CA TYR A 161 20.90 -9.28 -4.88
C TYR A 161 21.27 -10.40 -5.86
N GLY A 162 21.47 -10.08 -7.15
CA GLY A 162 22.05 -10.99 -8.13
C GLY A 162 21.15 -12.12 -8.60
N SER A 163 19.80 -11.95 -8.55
CA SER A 163 18.89 -12.95 -9.10
C SER A 163 19.09 -13.10 -10.61
N VAL A 164 19.24 -14.31 -11.11
CA VAL A 164 19.40 -14.65 -12.54
C VAL A 164 18.17 -14.20 -13.36
N SER A 165 16.98 -14.24 -12.74
CA SER A 165 15.73 -13.80 -13.38
C SER A 165 14.88 -13.00 -12.39
N PRO A 166 15.14 -11.68 -12.23
CA PRO A 166 14.41 -10.83 -11.29
C PRO A 166 12.91 -10.76 -11.56
N THR A 167 12.51 -10.83 -12.82
CA THR A 167 11.12 -10.69 -13.29
C THR A 167 10.30 -11.99 -13.23
N SER A 168 10.89 -13.13 -12.93
CA SER A 168 10.20 -14.43 -12.89
C SER A 168 9.04 -14.48 -11.87
N ILE A 169 9.04 -13.58 -10.87
CA ILE A 169 7.98 -13.48 -9.85
C ILE A 169 6.69 -12.83 -10.38
N LEU A 170 6.70 -12.17 -11.54
CA LEU A 170 5.56 -11.42 -12.06
C LEU A 170 4.29 -12.27 -12.15
N GLY A 171 4.35 -13.43 -12.78
CA GLY A 171 3.17 -14.29 -12.97
C GLY A 171 2.58 -14.77 -11.66
N MET A 172 3.41 -15.34 -10.80
CA MET A 172 2.95 -15.86 -9.50
C MET A 172 2.52 -14.73 -8.56
N GLY A 173 3.21 -13.60 -8.58
CA GLY A 173 2.86 -12.41 -7.82
C GLY A 173 1.50 -11.85 -8.23
N LEU A 174 1.23 -11.77 -9.53
CA LEU A 174 -0.06 -11.32 -10.05
C LEU A 174 -1.21 -12.24 -9.59
N VAL A 175 -1.04 -13.55 -9.71
CA VAL A 175 -2.03 -14.53 -9.26
C VAL A 175 -2.28 -14.38 -7.75
N ALA A 176 -1.21 -14.31 -6.94
CA ALA A 176 -1.32 -14.18 -5.49
C ALA A 176 -2.04 -12.89 -5.08
N THR A 177 -1.68 -11.75 -5.69
CA THR A 177 -2.33 -10.47 -5.37
C THR A 177 -3.77 -10.40 -5.86
N LEU A 178 -4.11 -11.05 -6.97
CA LEU A 178 -5.48 -11.17 -7.46
C LEU A 178 -6.36 -11.93 -6.46
N PHE A 179 -5.89 -13.10 -5.97
CA PHE A 179 -6.61 -13.86 -4.96
C PHE A 179 -6.75 -13.09 -3.63
N SER A 180 -5.69 -12.42 -3.18
CA SER A 180 -5.71 -11.58 -1.98
C SER A 180 -6.75 -10.46 -2.12
N THR A 181 -6.76 -9.77 -3.26
CA THR A 181 -7.71 -8.68 -3.51
C THR A 181 -9.15 -9.19 -3.62
N ALA A 182 -9.36 -10.31 -4.30
CA ALA A 182 -10.69 -10.93 -4.37
C ALA A 182 -11.22 -11.30 -2.98
N ALA A 183 -10.37 -11.89 -2.13
CA ALA A 183 -10.72 -12.20 -0.74
C ALA A 183 -11.02 -10.93 0.08
N GLY A 184 -10.21 -9.88 -0.07
CA GLY A 184 -10.41 -8.58 0.59
C GLY A 184 -11.73 -7.91 0.18
N VAL A 185 -12.04 -7.91 -1.11
CA VAL A 185 -13.31 -7.37 -1.65
C VAL A 185 -14.49 -8.18 -1.12
N LEU A 186 -14.41 -9.51 -1.17
CA LEU A 186 -15.47 -10.39 -0.65
C LEU A 186 -15.72 -10.13 0.83
N PHE A 187 -14.67 -10.07 1.63
CA PHE A 187 -14.75 -9.75 3.05
C PHE A 187 -15.40 -8.38 3.29
N SER A 188 -14.98 -7.34 2.56
CA SER A 188 -15.53 -5.98 2.70
C SER A 188 -17.03 -5.94 2.39
N VAL A 189 -17.46 -6.64 1.33
CA VAL A 189 -18.89 -6.71 0.96
C VAL A 189 -19.71 -7.44 2.01
N ILE A 190 -19.20 -8.56 2.55
CA ILE A 190 -19.87 -9.33 3.61
C ILE A 190 -19.94 -8.49 4.89
N ALA A 191 -18.84 -7.89 5.31
CA ALA A 191 -18.76 -7.06 6.52
C ALA A 191 -19.74 -5.88 6.45
N ARG A 192 -19.82 -5.19 5.30
CA ARG A 192 -20.77 -4.10 5.06
C ARG A 192 -22.24 -4.58 5.21
N LYS A 193 -22.59 -5.72 4.62
CA LYS A 193 -23.94 -6.29 4.75
C LYS A 193 -24.29 -6.62 6.22
N CYS A 194 -23.33 -7.18 6.96
CA CYS A 194 -23.51 -7.48 8.38
C CYS A 194 -23.69 -6.21 9.23
N THR A 195 -22.94 -5.15 8.94
CA THR A 195 -23.03 -3.87 9.66
C THR A 195 -24.39 -3.19 9.41
N LYS A 196 -24.82 -3.08 8.15
CA LYS A 196 -26.14 -2.51 7.81
C LYS A 196 -27.32 -3.28 8.44
N ARG A 197 -27.19 -4.61 8.54
CA ARG A 197 -28.22 -5.44 9.21
C ARG A 197 -28.29 -5.19 10.73
N ARG A 198 -27.16 -4.85 11.34
CA ARG A 198 -27.07 -4.56 12.78
C ARG A 198 -27.64 -3.18 13.13
N GLU A 199 -27.50 -2.21 12.23
CA GLU A 199 -28.04 -0.86 12.39
C GLU A 199 -29.56 -0.83 12.14
N GLY A 200 -30.06 -1.53 11.12
CA GLY A 200 -31.47 -1.65 10.81
C GLY A 200 -32.30 -2.47 11.81
N GLY A 201 -31.66 -3.21 12.71
CA GLY A 201 -32.32 -3.98 13.79
C GLY A 201 -32.39 -3.22 15.13
N LYS A 202 -31.99 -1.95 15.17
CA LYS A 202 -32.02 -1.10 16.37
C LYS A 202 -33.11 -0.01 16.35
N VAL A 203 -34.04 -0.08 15.39
CA VAL A 203 -35.25 0.77 15.32
C VAL A 203 -36.46 0.04 15.91
#